data_590618125ee624a00fe1e47a54853c3b
#
_entry.id   590618125ee624a00fe1e47a54853c3b
#
_cell.length_a   1.000
_cell.length_b   1.000
_cell.length_c   1.000
_cell.angle_alpha   90.00
_cell.angle_beta   90.00
_cell.angle_gamma   90.00
#
_symmetry.space_group_name_H-M   'P 1'
#
loop_
_entity.id
_entity.type
_entity.pdbx_description
1 polymer ?
#
loop_
_entity_poly.entity_id
_entity_poly.type
_entity_poly.pdbx_seq_one_letter_code
_entity_poly.pdbx_strand_id
1 'polypeptide(L)'
;KDQERLGVRLDWSHWLNDHWAYNFSVDSDADIPLQAIDQKHKGQSYVAAMNWQANESRKAGIQYQAIDIDDGNLRQAYQAYFSQQFFQSPQHTSTATVTGYYGRNKAVQVDYFNPVSSHSIELNLQHDWLTWREYERDFKQHFELTLGTFKQKDFAHQPVYNFLYRHDWRISRVWYLNYGVGWGSHPYDGEHEDKTYAILGFEGRF
;
A
#
# COMPACT_ATOMS: atom_id res chain seq x y z
N LYS A 1 -7.87 2.66 -28.50
CA LYS A 1 -7.57 4.11 -28.61
C LYS A 1 -7.15 4.55 -27.23
N ASP A 2 -5.85 4.71 -27.03
CA ASP A 2 -5.28 5.23 -25.80
C ASP A 2 -5.82 6.65 -25.61
N GLN A 3 -6.48 6.89 -24.49
CA GLN A 3 -6.83 8.25 -24.09
C GLN A 3 -5.65 8.84 -23.33
N GLU A 4 -5.05 9.88 -23.88
CA GLU A 4 -4.14 10.74 -23.12
C GLU A 4 -4.96 11.39 -22.00
N ARG A 5 -4.59 11.12 -20.75
CA ARG A 5 -5.14 11.76 -19.56
C ARG A 5 -4.10 12.73 -19.03
N LEU A 6 -4.52 13.95 -18.82
CA LEU A 6 -3.70 14.95 -18.15
C LEU A 6 -4.22 15.13 -16.73
N GLY A 7 -3.39 14.82 -15.76
CA GLY A 7 -3.67 15.00 -14.34
C GLY A 7 -2.74 16.03 -13.71
N VAL A 8 -3.21 16.70 -12.68
CA VAL A 8 -2.42 17.58 -11.81
C VAL A 8 -2.53 17.06 -10.39
N ARG A 9 -1.37 16.86 -9.77
CA ARG A 9 -1.27 16.48 -8.37
C ARG A 9 -0.53 17.56 -7.58
N LEU A 10 -1.10 17.91 -6.43
CA LEU A 10 -0.52 18.80 -5.45
C LEU A 10 -0.34 18.05 -4.14
N ASP A 11 0.89 18.01 -3.65
CA ASP A 11 1.22 17.39 -2.38
C ASP A 11 1.81 18.45 -1.44
N TRP A 12 1.33 18.48 -0.21
CA TRP A 12 1.86 19.33 0.84
C TRP A 12 2.11 18.52 2.09
N SER A 13 3.32 18.63 2.63
CA SER A 13 3.73 17.94 3.85
C SER A 13 4.44 18.89 4.79
N HIS A 14 4.21 18.74 6.08
CA HIS A 14 4.86 19.55 7.10
C HIS A 14 5.08 18.78 8.39
N TRP A 15 6.24 18.97 9.00
CA TRP A 15 6.56 18.47 10.33
C TRP A 15 6.13 19.47 11.38
N LEU A 16 5.26 19.06 12.30
CA LEU A 16 4.87 19.87 13.46
C LEU A 16 6.00 19.93 14.50
N ASN A 17 6.72 18.84 14.64
CA ASN A 17 7.89 18.66 15.51
C ASN A 17 8.64 17.39 15.07
N ASP A 18 9.65 16.95 15.82
CA ASP A 18 10.49 15.79 15.53
C ASP A 18 9.72 14.46 15.46
N HIS A 19 8.48 14.42 15.95
CA HIS A 19 7.68 13.20 16.03
C HIS A 19 6.43 13.21 15.16
N TRP A 20 5.89 14.37 14.79
CA TRP A 20 4.60 14.48 14.13
C TRP A 20 4.71 15.19 12.78
N ALA A 21 4.18 14.55 11.77
CA ALA A 21 4.02 15.16 10.45
C ALA A 21 2.58 14.98 9.94
N TYR A 22 2.13 15.92 9.12
CA TYR A 22 0.89 15.77 8.39
C TYR A 22 1.12 16.00 6.89
N ASN A 23 0.24 15.38 6.11
CA ASN A 23 0.28 15.43 4.65
C ASN A 23 -1.11 15.68 4.10
N PHE A 24 -1.19 16.52 3.08
CA PHE A 24 -2.39 16.71 2.27
C PHE A 24 -2.03 16.54 0.80
N SER A 25 -2.89 15.86 0.07
CA SER A 25 -2.72 15.66 -1.36
C SER A 25 -4.05 15.82 -2.08
N VAL A 26 -4.01 16.46 -3.24
CA VAL A 26 -5.14 16.57 -4.18
C VAL A 26 -4.64 16.10 -5.53
N ASP A 27 -5.38 15.19 -6.15
CA ASP A 27 -5.08 14.63 -7.47
C ASP A 27 -6.31 14.72 -8.36
N SER A 28 -6.19 15.36 -9.51
CA SER A 28 -7.28 15.53 -10.48
C SER A 28 -7.46 14.34 -11.44
N ASP A 29 -6.55 13.37 -11.40
CA ASP A 29 -6.64 12.12 -12.18
C ASP A 29 -6.38 10.92 -11.23
N ALA A 30 -7.29 10.75 -10.28
CA ALA A 30 -7.20 9.71 -9.27
C ALA A 30 -7.20 8.30 -9.88
N ASP A 31 -6.55 7.38 -9.17
CA ASP A 31 -6.63 5.96 -9.46
C ASP A 31 -8.03 5.44 -9.12
N ILE A 32 -8.78 5.11 -10.14
CA ILE A 32 -10.15 4.57 -10.07
C ILE A 32 -10.18 3.16 -10.67
N PRO A 33 -11.23 2.34 -10.41
CA PRO A 33 -11.33 1.00 -10.98
C PRO A 33 -11.18 1.00 -12.50
N LEU A 34 -10.45 0.01 -13.05
CA LEU A 34 -10.19 -0.11 -14.48
C LEU A 34 -11.48 -0.08 -15.32
N GLN A 35 -12.54 -0.76 -14.86
CA GLN A 35 -13.83 -0.74 -15.52
C GLN A 35 -14.45 0.67 -15.59
N ALA A 36 -14.23 1.51 -14.56
CA ALA A 36 -14.64 2.91 -14.61
C ALA A 36 -13.82 3.72 -15.63
N ILE A 37 -12.51 3.42 -15.73
CA ILE A 37 -11.64 4.01 -16.75
C ILE A 37 -12.07 3.62 -18.16
N ASP A 38 -12.41 2.35 -18.39
CA ASP A 38 -12.91 1.85 -19.69
C ASP A 38 -14.21 2.54 -20.10
N GLN A 39 -15.04 2.92 -19.14
CA GLN A 39 -16.27 3.72 -19.33
C GLN A 39 -15.99 5.23 -19.43
N LYS A 40 -14.71 5.65 -19.41
CA LYS A 40 -14.24 7.04 -19.52
C LYS A 40 -14.56 7.94 -18.32
N HIS A 41 -14.83 7.34 -17.16
CA HIS A 41 -14.99 8.09 -15.93
C HIS A 41 -13.64 8.69 -15.44
N LYS A 42 -13.74 9.79 -14.73
CA LYS A 42 -12.62 10.49 -14.08
C LYS A 42 -12.88 10.58 -12.58
N GLY A 43 -11.81 10.53 -11.81
CA GLY A 43 -11.87 10.68 -10.37
C GLY A 43 -10.96 11.81 -9.89
N GLN A 44 -11.39 12.48 -8.83
CA GLN A 44 -10.56 13.41 -8.06
C GLN A 44 -10.31 12.83 -6.68
N SER A 45 -9.04 12.77 -6.27
CA SER A 45 -8.66 12.24 -4.96
C SER A 45 -8.23 13.36 -4.01
N TYR A 46 -8.67 13.23 -2.77
CA TYR A 46 -8.28 14.07 -1.64
C TYR A 46 -7.77 13.18 -0.54
N VAL A 47 -6.56 13.44 -0.06
CA VAL A 47 -5.92 12.67 1.02
C VAL A 47 -5.51 13.59 2.14
N ALA A 48 -5.82 13.19 3.37
CA ALA A 48 -5.29 13.80 4.58
C ALA A 48 -4.67 12.71 5.46
N ALA A 49 -3.43 12.90 5.89
CA ALA A 49 -2.74 11.93 6.74
C ALA A 49 -2.00 12.63 7.88
N MET A 50 -1.92 11.92 9.01
CA MET A 50 -1.09 12.29 10.15
C MET A 50 -0.20 11.09 10.51
N ASN A 51 1.08 11.35 10.65
CA ASN A 51 2.08 10.35 10.96
C ASN A 51 2.80 10.71 12.25
N TRP A 52 3.03 9.72 13.07
CA TRP A 52 3.81 9.80 14.30
C TRP A 52 5.01 8.85 14.22
N GLN A 53 6.17 9.35 14.60
CA GLN A 53 7.39 8.59 14.69
C GLN A 53 8.05 8.83 16.05
N ALA A 54 8.01 7.84 16.94
CA ALA A 54 8.65 7.94 18.25
C ALA A 54 10.19 7.87 18.12
N ASN A 55 10.66 7.04 17.20
CA ASN A 55 12.06 6.79 16.88
C ASN A 55 12.15 6.01 15.56
N GLU A 56 13.34 5.58 15.19
CA GLU A 56 13.55 4.79 13.96
C GLU A 56 12.79 3.46 13.94
N SER A 57 12.52 2.89 15.13
CA SER A 57 11.91 1.57 15.29
C SER A 57 10.38 1.59 15.45
N ARG A 58 9.78 2.74 15.74
CA ARG A 58 8.34 2.81 16.07
C ARG A 58 7.65 3.95 15.35
N LYS A 59 6.62 3.59 14.59
CA LYS A 59 5.83 4.52 13.76
C LYS A 59 4.35 4.19 13.86
N ALA A 60 3.52 5.19 13.74
CA ALA A 60 2.07 5.04 13.59
C ALA A 60 1.53 6.12 12.64
N GLY A 61 0.39 5.87 12.05
CA GLY A 61 -0.26 6.87 11.22
C GLY A 61 -1.72 6.59 11.02
N ILE A 62 -2.43 7.65 10.66
CA ILE A 62 -3.82 7.61 10.22
C ILE A 62 -3.94 8.36 8.90
N GLN A 63 -4.80 7.86 8.03
CA GLN A 63 -5.07 8.47 6.74
C GLN A 63 -6.56 8.43 6.45
N TYR A 64 -7.05 9.50 5.88
CA TYR A 64 -8.36 9.58 5.24
C TYR A 64 -8.15 9.87 3.75
N GLN A 65 -8.89 9.18 2.90
CA GLN A 65 -8.95 9.42 1.46
C GLN A 65 -10.40 9.52 1.01
N ALA A 66 -10.68 10.49 0.15
CA ALA A 66 -11.94 10.58 -0.58
C ALA A 66 -11.63 10.63 -2.08
N ILE A 67 -12.34 9.82 -2.88
CA ILE A 67 -12.28 9.85 -4.35
C ILE A 67 -13.69 10.15 -4.84
N ASP A 68 -13.85 11.29 -5.48
CA ASP A 68 -15.09 11.69 -6.14
C ASP A 68 -15.00 11.32 -7.62
N ILE A 69 -15.92 10.46 -8.06
CA ILE A 69 -15.98 9.95 -9.45
C ILE A 69 -17.15 10.62 -10.16
N ASP A 70 -16.95 11.00 -11.40
CA ASP A 70 -17.93 11.78 -12.21
C ASP A 70 -19.20 11.01 -12.56
N ASP A 71 -19.28 9.72 -12.24
CA ASP A 71 -20.52 8.92 -12.27
C ASP A 71 -21.44 9.14 -11.04
N GLY A 72 -21.03 10.02 -10.14
CA GLY A 72 -21.72 10.36 -8.89
C GLY A 72 -21.37 9.47 -7.71
N ASN A 73 -20.40 8.55 -7.84
CA ASN A 73 -19.88 7.75 -6.73
C ASN A 73 -18.86 8.55 -5.92
N LEU A 74 -18.94 8.42 -4.59
CA LEU A 74 -17.96 8.93 -3.65
C LEU A 74 -17.39 7.76 -2.85
N ARG A 75 -16.11 7.48 -3.04
CA ARG A 75 -15.36 6.46 -2.30
C ARG A 75 -14.61 7.11 -1.16
N GLN A 76 -14.79 6.61 0.05
CA GLN A 76 -14.10 7.09 1.24
C GLN A 76 -13.34 5.95 1.89
N ALA A 77 -12.11 6.19 2.30
CA ALA A 77 -11.27 5.20 2.96
C ALA A 77 -10.60 5.82 4.20
N TYR A 78 -10.57 5.05 5.26
CA TYR A 78 -9.86 5.33 6.50
C TYR A 78 -8.86 4.22 6.73
N GLN A 79 -7.63 4.59 7.02
CA GLN A 79 -6.58 3.64 7.34
C GLN A 79 -5.85 4.10 8.59
N ALA A 80 -5.50 3.16 9.45
CA ALA A 80 -4.62 3.39 10.58
C ALA A 80 -3.59 2.27 10.64
N TYR A 81 -2.34 2.59 10.97
CA TYR A 81 -1.30 1.60 11.14
C TYR A 81 -0.44 1.89 12.36
N PHE A 82 0.13 0.81 12.89
CA PHE A 82 1.19 0.85 13.89
C PHE A 82 2.29 -0.12 13.48
N SER A 83 3.53 0.38 13.42
CA SER A 83 4.70 -0.39 13.01
C SER A 83 5.76 -0.37 14.11
N GLN A 84 6.28 -1.54 14.43
CA GLN A 84 7.34 -1.73 15.40
C GLN A 84 8.42 -2.65 14.82
N GLN A 85 9.65 -2.13 14.74
CA GLN A 85 10.83 -2.95 14.56
C GLN A 85 11.12 -3.61 15.90
N PHE A 86 10.97 -4.92 15.99
CA PHE A 86 11.09 -5.68 17.23
C PHE A 86 12.41 -6.45 17.35
N PHE A 87 13.16 -6.57 16.24
CA PHE A 87 14.49 -7.16 16.24
C PHE A 87 15.41 -6.42 15.28
N GLN A 88 16.63 -6.16 15.71
CA GLN A 88 17.69 -5.56 14.89
C GLN A 88 19.05 -6.12 15.29
N SER A 89 19.81 -6.51 14.29
CA SER A 89 21.25 -6.85 14.39
C SER A 89 21.97 -6.29 13.15
N PRO A 90 23.30 -6.37 13.07
CA PRO A 90 24.02 -5.90 11.88
C PRO A 90 23.58 -6.55 10.58
N GLN A 91 23.01 -7.77 10.62
CA GLN A 91 22.61 -8.54 9.47
C GLN A 91 21.09 -8.72 9.34
N HIS A 92 20.33 -8.54 10.40
CA HIS A 92 18.90 -8.84 10.43
C HIS A 92 18.09 -7.69 10.96
N THR A 93 16.96 -7.42 10.31
CA THR A 93 15.95 -6.47 10.80
C THR A 93 14.58 -7.14 10.67
N SER A 94 13.80 -7.12 11.76
CA SER A 94 12.43 -7.63 11.74
C SER A 94 11.46 -6.57 12.21
N THR A 95 10.40 -6.38 11.44
CA THR A 95 9.36 -5.37 11.68
C THR A 95 7.99 -6.03 11.63
N ALA A 96 7.14 -5.66 12.57
CA ALA A 96 5.72 -6.01 12.56
C ALA A 96 4.90 -4.73 12.36
N THR A 97 3.92 -4.78 11.47
CA THR A 97 2.99 -3.68 11.22
C THR A 97 1.56 -4.21 11.30
N VAL A 98 0.75 -3.60 12.14
CA VAL A 98 -0.70 -3.84 12.16
C VAL A 98 -1.37 -2.69 11.42
N THR A 99 -2.25 -3.04 10.48
CA THR A 99 -3.02 -2.07 9.70
C THR A 99 -4.50 -2.36 9.84
N GLY A 100 -5.29 -1.34 10.15
CA GLY A 100 -6.74 -1.35 10.07
C GLY A 100 -7.20 -0.51 8.89
N TYR A 101 -8.14 -1.02 8.12
CA TYR A 101 -8.75 -0.32 6.99
C TYR A 101 -10.27 -0.34 7.12
N TYR A 102 -10.91 0.76 6.76
CA TYR A 102 -12.35 0.88 6.59
C TYR A 102 -12.65 1.67 5.32
N GLY A 103 -13.38 1.06 4.39
CA GLY A 103 -13.85 1.68 3.15
C GLY A 103 -15.36 1.85 3.15
N ARG A 104 -15.83 2.94 2.56
CA ARG A 104 -17.24 3.22 2.32
C ARG A 104 -17.41 3.86 0.96
N ASN A 105 -18.39 3.37 0.20
CA ASN A 105 -18.77 3.96 -1.08
C ASN A 105 -20.22 4.45 -1.03
N LYS A 106 -20.53 5.45 -1.85
CA LYS A 106 -21.90 5.85 -2.07
C LYS A 106 -22.65 4.70 -2.77
N ALA A 107 -23.88 4.47 -2.35
CA ALA A 107 -24.72 3.42 -2.94
C ALA A 107 -25.28 3.89 -4.31
N VAL A 108 -24.41 3.88 -5.33
CA VAL A 108 -24.78 4.12 -6.74
C VAL A 108 -24.68 2.82 -7.51
N GLN A 109 -25.52 2.64 -8.52
CA GLN A 109 -25.46 1.47 -9.39
C GLN A 109 -24.39 1.72 -10.46
N VAL A 110 -23.31 0.96 -10.39
CA VAL A 110 -22.17 1.05 -11.30
C VAL A 110 -21.72 -0.35 -11.71
N ASP A 111 -21.07 -0.47 -12.86
CA ASP A 111 -20.64 -1.76 -13.43
C ASP A 111 -19.24 -2.19 -13.00
N TYR A 112 -18.70 -1.59 -11.94
CA TYR A 112 -17.40 -1.95 -11.34
C TYR A 112 -17.56 -2.27 -9.85
N PHE A 113 -16.56 -2.90 -9.28
CA PHE A 113 -16.53 -3.28 -7.86
C PHE A 113 -16.75 -2.06 -6.95
N ASN A 114 -17.90 -1.99 -6.30
CA ASN A 114 -18.33 -0.87 -5.47
C ASN A 114 -19.07 -1.32 -4.20
N PRO A 115 -18.41 -2.03 -3.29
CA PRO A 115 -19.04 -2.48 -2.05
C PRO A 115 -19.46 -1.26 -1.22
N VAL A 116 -20.67 -1.29 -0.66
CA VAL A 116 -21.20 -0.19 0.18
C VAL A 116 -20.25 0.09 1.36
N SER A 117 -19.70 -0.95 1.97
CA SER A 117 -18.63 -0.83 2.94
C SER A 117 -17.78 -2.09 3.03
N SER A 118 -16.52 -1.90 3.39
CA SER A 118 -15.57 -2.99 3.66
C SER A 118 -14.62 -2.60 4.78
N HIS A 119 -14.07 -3.57 5.49
CA HIS A 119 -13.02 -3.34 6.49
C HIS A 119 -12.08 -4.52 6.56
N SER A 120 -10.83 -4.25 6.92
CA SER A 120 -9.83 -5.26 7.20
C SER A 120 -8.99 -4.93 8.43
N ILE A 121 -8.42 -5.96 9.02
CA ILE A 121 -7.32 -5.88 9.97
C ILE A 121 -6.25 -6.85 9.48
N GLU A 122 -5.03 -6.37 9.35
CA GLU A 122 -3.92 -7.11 8.78
C GLU A 122 -2.68 -6.95 9.66
N LEU A 123 -1.95 -8.05 9.86
CA LEU A 123 -0.62 -8.10 10.44
C LEU A 123 0.37 -8.39 9.33
N ASN A 124 1.29 -7.47 9.09
CA ASN A 124 2.40 -7.64 8.17
C ASN A 124 3.69 -7.86 8.98
N LEU A 125 4.39 -8.94 8.68
CA LEU A 125 5.67 -9.30 9.25
C LEU A 125 6.73 -9.22 8.16
N GLN A 126 7.75 -8.39 8.36
CA GLN A 126 8.86 -8.23 7.43
C GLN A 126 10.16 -8.67 8.10
N HIS A 127 10.99 -9.35 7.34
CA HIS A 127 12.34 -9.73 7.76
C HIS A 127 13.34 -9.47 6.64
N ASP A 128 14.28 -8.58 6.92
CA ASP A 128 15.41 -8.29 6.05
C ASP A 128 16.66 -9.00 6.57
N TRP A 129 17.32 -9.75 5.71
CA TRP A 129 18.55 -10.42 5.98
C TRP A 129 19.66 -9.94 5.05
N LEU A 130 20.62 -9.18 5.58
CA LEU A 130 21.84 -8.81 4.88
C LEU A 130 22.76 -10.04 4.81
N THR A 131 22.67 -10.77 3.70
CA THR A 131 23.40 -12.03 3.51
C THR A 131 24.86 -11.80 3.14
N TRP A 132 25.13 -10.72 2.39
CA TRP A 132 26.48 -10.39 1.96
C TRP A 132 26.68 -8.89 1.84
N ARG A 133 27.86 -8.43 2.21
CA ARG A 133 28.28 -7.03 2.07
C ARG A 133 29.78 -6.93 1.85
N GLU A 134 30.16 -6.17 0.83
CA GLU A 134 31.55 -5.87 0.52
C GLU A 134 31.65 -4.44 0.01
N TYR A 135 32.29 -3.56 0.82
CA TYR A 135 32.37 -2.11 0.58
C TYR A 135 30.97 -1.50 0.36
N GLU A 136 30.69 -1.08 -0.87
CA GLU A 136 29.45 -0.40 -1.27
C GLU A 136 28.45 -1.32 -1.95
N ARG A 137 28.78 -2.60 -2.04
CA ARG A 137 27.93 -3.65 -2.58
C ARG A 137 27.32 -4.44 -1.46
N ASP A 138 26.06 -4.73 -1.57
CA ASP A 138 25.36 -5.60 -0.63
C ASP A 138 24.28 -6.45 -1.32
N PHE A 139 23.97 -7.56 -0.70
CA PHE A 139 22.88 -8.43 -1.05
C PHE A 139 22.01 -8.70 0.17
N LYS A 140 20.73 -8.40 0.04
CA LYS A 140 19.71 -8.65 1.05
C LYS A 140 18.64 -9.57 0.54
N GLN A 141 18.16 -10.42 1.42
CA GLN A 141 16.95 -11.19 1.24
C GLN A 141 15.84 -10.53 2.06
N HIS A 142 14.70 -10.33 1.43
CA HIS A 142 13.52 -9.73 2.04
C HIS A 142 12.40 -10.75 2.05
N PHE A 143 11.86 -11.04 3.23
CA PHE A 143 10.71 -11.90 3.46
C PHE A 143 9.57 -11.04 4.00
N GLU A 144 8.39 -11.19 3.43
CA GLU A 144 7.20 -10.50 3.90
C GLU A 144 6.03 -11.49 3.97
N LEU A 145 5.33 -11.47 5.10
CA LEU A 145 4.12 -12.25 5.34
C LEU A 145 3.03 -11.32 5.86
N THR A 146 1.93 -11.24 5.14
CA THR A 146 0.71 -10.57 5.61
C THR A 146 -0.35 -11.60 5.92
N LEU A 147 -0.95 -11.47 7.09
CA LEU A 147 -2.08 -12.27 7.55
C LEU A 147 -3.17 -11.32 8.05
N GLY A 148 -4.41 -11.57 7.67
CA GLY A 148 -5.48 -10.68 8.07
C GLY A 148 -6.87 -11.26 7.87
N THR A 149 -7.85 -10.42 8.12
CA THR A 149 -9.25 -10.69 7.85
C THR A 149 -9.87 -9.49 7.15
N PHE A 150 -10.69 -9.78 6.16
CA PHE A 150 -11.46 -8.81 5.39
C PHE A 150 -12.94 -9.12 5.53
N LYS A 151 -13.75 -8.08 5.62
CA LYS A 151 -15.20 -8.19 5.56
C LYS A 151 -15.76 -7.12 4.64
N GLN A 152 -16.59 -7.54 3.74
CA GLN A 152 -17.44 -6.71 2.90
C GLN A 152 -18.86 -6.75 3.43
N LYS A 153 -19.63 -5.67 3.26
CA LYS A 153 -21.05 -5.65 3.62
C LYS A 153 -21.77 -6.80 2.93
N ASP A 154 -22.64 -7.48 3.64
CA ASP A 154 -23.45 -8.63 3.23
C ASP A 154 -22.68 -9.96 3.06
N PHE A 155 -21.36 -9.98 3.28
CA PHE A 155 -20.54 -11.19 3.27
C PHE A 155 -19.96 -11.49 4.66
N ALA A 156 -19.57 -12.74 4.90
CA ALA A 156 -18.89 -13.15 6.12
C ALA A 156 -17.43 -12.62 6.15
N HIS A 157 -16.81 -12.65 7.33
CA HIS A 157 -15.37 -12.45 7.46
C HIS A 157 -14.61 -13.54 6.73
N GLN A 158 -13.61 -13.16 5.96
CA GLN A 158 -12.77 -14.06 5.20
C GLN A 158 -11.29 -13.75 5.43
N PRO A 159 -10.40 -14.75 5.43
CA PRO A 159 -8.98 -14.54 5.62
C PRO A 159 -8.35 -13.83 4.41
N VAL A 160 -7.33 -13.03 4.70
CA VAL A 160 -6.43 -12.42 3.70
C VAL A 160 -5.02 -12.86 4.03
N TYR A 161 -4.27 -13.26 3.02
CA TYR A 161 -2.87 -13.60 3.17
C TYR A 161 -2.07 -13.21 1.94
N ASN A 162 -0.84 -12.78 2.18
CA ASN A 162 0.15 -12.51 1.14
C ASN A 162 1.53 -12.90 1.63
N PHE A 163 2.31 -13.49 0.74
CA PHE A 163 3.70 -13.81 0.95
C PHE A 163 4.54 -13.22 -0.18
N LEU A 164 5.65 -12.58 0.15
CA LEU A 164 6.62 -12.07 -0.81
C LEU A 164 8.02 -12.48 -0.37
N TYR A 165 8.78 -13.03 -1.31
CA TYR A 165 10.22 -13.23 -1.20
C TYR A 165 10.94 -12.43 -2.28
N ARG A 166 11.85 -11.54 -1.88
CA ARG A 166 12.55 -10.62 -2.77
C ARG A 166 14.05 -10.60 -2.46
N HIS A 167 14.83 -10.48 -3.50
CA HIS A 167 16.25 -10.19 -3.45
C HIS A 167 16.51 -8.73 -3.78
N ASP A 168 17.34 -8.07 -2.99
CA ASP A 168 17.76 -6.69 -3.19
C ASP A 168 19.29 -6.64 -3.30
N TRP A 169 19.79 -6.24 -4.45
CA TRP A 169 21.20 -6.09 -4.76
C TRP A 169 21.56 -4.61 -4.87
N ARG A 170 22.50 -4.18 -4.08
CA ARG A 170 23.28 -2.96 -4.38
C ARG A 170 24.51 -3.40 -5.16
N ILE A 171 24.50 -3.22 -6.49
CA ILE A 171 25.59 -3.62 -7.39
C ILE A 171 26.75 -2.63 -7.32
N SER A 172 26.44 -1.33 -7.10
CA SER A 172 27.42 -0.24 -6.96
C SER A 172 26.79 0.92 -6.16
N ARG A 173 27.49 2.06 -6.06
CA ARG A 173 26.91 3.31 -5.50
C ARG A 173 25.68 3.79 -6.22
N VAL A 174 25.60 3.47 -7.51
CA VAL A 174 24.61 4.03 -8.44
C VAL A 174 23.55 3.02 -8.80
N TRP A 175 23.89 1.72 -8.92
CA TRP A 175 23.02 0.70 -9.49
C TRP A 175 22.43 -0.22 -8.45
N TYR A 176 21.11 -0.38 -8.51
CA TYR A 176 20.32 -1.26 -7.66
C TYR A 176 19.47 -2.20 -8.53
N LEU A 177 19.39 -3.44 -8.14
CA LEU A 177 18.54 -4.48 -8.76
C LEU A 177 17.71 -5.13 -7.67
N ASN A 178 16.42 -5.26 -7.88
CA ASN A 178 15.58 -6.11 -7.04
C ASN A 178 14.74 -7.05 -7.92
N TYR A 179 14.50 -8.25 -7.41
CA TYR A 179 13.61 -9.22 -8.04
C TYR A 179 13.03 -10.15 -6.99
N GLY A 180 11.81 -10.64 -7.23
CA GLY A 180 11.15 -11.51 -6.29
C GLY A 180 9.89 -12.14 -6.85
N VAL A 181 9.31 -12.99 -6.02
CA VAL A 181 8.04 -13.67 -6.29
C VAL A 181 7.14 -13.53 -5.09
N GLY A 182 5.86 -13.38 -5.36
CA GLY A 182 4.86 -13.32 -4.32
C GLY A 182 3.63 -14.12 -4.68
N TRP A 183 2.89 -14.47 -3.66
CA TRP A 183 1.60 -15.13 -3.74
C TRP A 183 0.69 -14.55 -2.67
N GLY A 184 -0.56 -14.32 -3.02
CA GLY A 184 -1.55 -13.79 -2.10
C GLY A 184 -2.95 -14.21 -2.46
N SER A 185 -3.85 -14.12 -1.50
CA SER A 185 -5.27 -14.37 -1.65
C SER A 185 -6.05 -13.26 -0.96
N HIS A 186 -7.01 -12.71 -1.68
CA HIS A 186 -7.89 -11.66 -1.19
C HIS A 186 -9.34 -11.95 -1.62
N PRO A 187 -10.32 -11.82 -0.72
CA PRO A 187 -11.71 -12.04 -1.07
C PRO A 187 -12.33 -10.82 -1.78
N TYR A 188 -13.09 -11.10 -2.83
CA TYR A 188 -13.95 -10.16 -3.55
C TYR A 188 -15.34 -10.77 -3.70
N ASP A 189 -16.39 -10.02 -3.33
CA ASP A 189 -17.80 -10.46 -3.41
C ASP A 189 -18.04 -11.86 -2.82
N GLY A 190 -17.32 -12.19 -1.75
CA GLY A 190 -17.45 -13.46 -1.03
C GLY A 190 -16.62 -14.61 -1.60
N GLU A 191 -15.91 -14.42 -2.70
CA GLU A 191 -15.03 -15.43 -3.32
C GLU A 191 -13.56 -15.02 -3.18
N HIS A 192 -12.68 -16.02 -3.00
CA HIS A 192 -11.23 -15.79 -2.94
C HIS A 192 -10.64 -15.71 -4.35
N GLU A 193 -9.83 -14.67 -4.57
CA GLU A 193 -8.97 -14.56 -5.73
C GLU A 193 -7.52 -14.79 -5.31
N ASP A 194 -6.92 -15.83 -5.86
CA ASP A 194 -5.51 -16.15 -5.68
C ASP A 194 -4.68 -15.49 -6.77
N LYS A 195 -3.55 -14.91 -6.36
CA LYS A 195 -2.68 -14.17 -7.24
C LYS A 195 -1.23 -14.55 -7.01
N THR A 196 -0.56 -15.04 -8.05
CA THR A 196 0.89 -15.20 -8.10
C THR A 196 1.47 -14.07 -8.94
N TYR A 197 2.52 -13.44 -8.47
CA TYR A 197 3.16 -12.33 -9.16
C TYR A 197 4.69 -12.38 -9.03
N ALA A 198 5.38 -11.78 -9.99
CA ALA A 198 6.81 -11.55 -9.94
C ALA A 198 7.09 -10.06 -10.00
N ILE A 199 8.13 -9.64 -9.33
CA ILE A 199 8.63 -8.26 -9.36
C ILE A 199 10.03 -8.25 -9.94
N LEU A 200 10.35 -7.21 -10.70
CA LEU A 200 11.68 -6.90 -11.21
C LEU A 200 11.83 -5.39 -11.25
N GLY A 201 12.86 -4.87 -10.61
CA GLY A 201 13.20 -3.45 -10.63
C GLY A 201 14.69 -3.24 -10.84
N PHE A 202 15.03 -2.26 -11.66
CA PHE A 202 16.39 -1.82 -11.87
C PHE A 202 16.44 -0.30 -11.78
N GLU A 203 17.27 0.23 -10.90
CA GLU A 203 17.34 1.66 -10.60
C GLU A 203 18.78 2.17 -10.70
N GLY A 204 18.97 3.34 -11.34
CA GLY A 204 20.21 4.09 -11.35
C GLY A 204 20.04 5.45 -10.68
N ARG A 205 20.91 5.78 -9.71
CA ARG A 205 20.96 7.08 -9.02
C ARG A 205 22.26 7.79 -9.38
N PHE A 206 22.18 8.88 -10.11
CA PHE A 206 23.32 9.66 -10.63
C PHE A 206 23.47 10.98 -9.90
#